data_f49c259482de133578eba8a06ba5b899
#
_entry.id   f49c259482de133578eba8a06ba5b899
#
_cell.length_a   1.000
_cell.length_b   1.000
_cell.length_c   1.000
_cell.angle_alpha   90.00
_cell.angle_beta   90.00
_cell.angle_gamma   90.00
#
_symmetry.space_group_name_H-M   'P 1'
#
loop_
_entity.id
_entity.type
_entity.pdbx_description
1 polymer ?
#
loop_
_entity_poly.entity_id
_entity_poly.type
_entity_poly.pdbx_seq_one_letter_code
_entity_poly.pdbx_strand_id
1 'polypeptide(L)'
;MRDGGASDHRRGAGVSDVEGLLRELAPQVLGALVRRYEQFDACEDAVQEALLDAAVQWPEQGLPDNPRGWLVTVASRRIIDHIRSEHARRRREESAAVSVPADAFTAPAPDEERASGQDDTLTLLFLCCHPSLSPPSQLALTLRAVGGLTTAQIASAFLVPEATMAQRISRAKQRIKATGAAFRLPPEGERADRLRVVLHVLYLIFNEGYTATSGPELHRAELTSEAIRLTRAVRRRLPGDGEVAGLLALMLLTEARRPARTGPDGGWSRSPSRTAACGTGGSSRRASSWSATP
;
A
#
# COMPACT_ATOMS: atom_id res chain seq x y z
N MET A 1 -29.61 -33.85 26.97
CA MET A 1 -29.10 -32.78 27.88
C MET A 1 -27.67 -32.46 27.49
N ARG A 2 -27.42 -31.22 27.05
CA ARG A 2 -26.14 -30.58 26.75
C ARG A 2 -25.38 -31.08 25.53
N ASP A 3 -25.45 -30.32 24.47
CA ASP A 3 -24.27 -29.73 23.83
C ASP A 3 -24.70 -28.54 22.98
N GLY A 4 -24.57 -27.38 23.55
CA GLY A 4 -24.64 -26.10 22.85
C GLY A 4 -23.36 -25.34 23.24
N GLY A 5 -22.50 -25.04 22.30
CA GLY A 5 -21.40 -24.15 22.66
C GLY A 5 -20.17 -24.19 21.77
N ALA A 6 -20.30 -24.05 20.46
CA ALA A 6 -19.13 -23.88 19.62
C ALA A 6 -19.37 -23.04 18.34
N SER A 7 -20.20 -22.02 18.39
CA SER A 7 -20.50 -21.25 17.16
C SER A 7 -20.60 -19.72 17.34
N ASP A 8 -19.99 -19.15 18.39
CA ASP A 8 -20.17 -17.70 18.64
C ASP A 8 -18.85 -16.86 18.64
N HIS A 9 -17.79 -17.35 18.01
CA HIS A 9 -16.52 -16.58 17.92
C HIS A 9 -16.24 -15.98 16.53
N ARG A 10 -17.19 -16.01 15.60
CA ARG A 10 -17.02 -15.48 14.23
C ARG A 10 -17.77 -14.16 13.94
N ARG A 11 -18.36 -13.53 14.92
CA ARG A 11 -19.03 -12.23 14.75
C ARG A 11 -18.19 -11.12 15.35
N GLY A 12 -17.58 -10.30 14.47
CA GLY A 12 -17.06 -8.99 14.85
C GLY A 12 -15.57 -8.75 14.61
N ALA A 13 -15.04 -9.09 13.44
CA ALA A 13 -13.88 -8.34 12.96
C ALA A 13 -14.39 -6.89 12.75
N GLY A 14 -13.94 -5.94 13.57
CA GLY A 14 -14.36 -4.55 13.45
C GLY A 14 -13.98 -4.02 12.06
N VAL A 15 -14.72 -3.05 11.54
CA VAL A 15 -14.44 -2.42 10.22
C VAL A 15 -12.96 -2.04 10.09
N SER A 16 -12.33 -1.57 11.18
CA SER A 16 -10.90 -1.24 11.24
C SER A 16 -9.99 -2.44 11.02
N ASP A 17 -10.36 -3.64 11.51
CA ASP A 17 -9.56 -4.86 11.36
C ASP A 17 -9.61 -5.36 9.91
N VAL A 18 -10.78 -5.24 9.25
CA VAL A 18 -10.96 -5.57 7.83
C VAL A 18 -10.14 -4.64 6.95
N GLU A 19 -10.19 -3.32 7.19
CA GLU A 19 -9.39 -2.36 6.43
C GLU A 19 -7.88 -2.61 6.56
N GLY A 20 -7.40 -2.91 7.77
CA GLY A 20 -6.00 -3.26 8.01
C GLY A 20 -5.57 -4.49 7.21
N LEU A 21 -6.41 -5.54 7.21
CA LEU A 21 -6.17 -6.76 6.44
C LEU A 21 -6.16 -6.49 4.93
N LEU A 22 -7.11 -5.70 4.43
CA LEU A 22 -7.18 -5.36 3.00
C LEU A 22 -5.94 -4.60 2.53
N ARG A 23 -5.44 -3.64 3.32
CA ARG A 23 -4.18 -2.92 3.03
C ARG A 23 -2.97 -3.85 3.01
N GLU A 24 -2.93 -4.85 3.87
CA GLU A 24 -1.86 -5.85 3.88
C GLU A 24 -1.91 -6.78 2.66
N LEU A 25 -3.11 -7.19 2.25
CA LEU A 25 -3.32 -8.11 1.14
C LEU A 25 -3.20 -7.43 -0.24
N ALA A 26 -3.53 -6.15 -0.36
CA ALA A 26 -3.54 -5.42 -1.63
C ALA A 26 -2.27 -5.61 -2.48
N PRO A 27 -1.04 -5.36 -1.99
CA PRO A 27 0.17 -5.54 -2.79
C PRO A 27 0.45 -7.01 -3.13
N GLN A 28 0.04 -7.96 -2.27
CA GLN A 28 0.23 -9.38 -2.53
C GLN A 28 -0.68 -9.88 -3.65
N VAL A 29 -1.94 -9.43 -3.66
CA VAL A 29 -2.91 -9.74 -4.70
C VAL A 29 -2.51 -9.11 -6.01
N LEU A 30 -2.18 -7.80 -5.99
CA LEU A 30 -1.75 -7.08 -7.18
C LEU A 30 -0.50 -7.69 -7.80
N GLY A 31 0.52 -8.01 -7.00
CA GLY A 31 1.75 -8.64 -7.48
C GLY A 31 1.49 -9.98 -8.18
N ALA A 32 0.64 -10.83 -7.59
CA ALA A 32 0.26 -12.10 -8.18
C ALA A 32 -0.43 -11.93 -9.55
N LEU A 33 -1.36 -10.97 -9.65
CA LEU A 33 -2.10 -10.72 -10.89
C LEU A 33 -1.23 -10.07 -11.97
N VAL A 34 -0.38 -9.11 -11.61
CA VAL A 34 0.54 -8.47 -12.58
C VAL A 34 1.52 -9.48 -13.14
N ARG A 35 2.01 -10.43 -12.32
CA ARG A 35 2.90 -11.50 -12.78
C ARG A 35 2.21 -12.44 -13.78
N ARG A 36 0.90 -12.68 -13.59
CA ARG A 36 0.12 -13.58 -14.45
C ARG A 36 -0.34 -12.92 -15.74
N TYR A 37 -0.83 -11.69 -15.65
CA TYR A 37 -1.50 -11.02 -16.78
C TYR A 37 -0.65 -9.95 -17.46
N GLU A 38 0.49 -9.56 -16.87
CA GLU A 38 1.45 -8.56 -17.38
C GLU A 38 0.84 -7.16 -17.69
N GLN A 39 -0.39 -6.90 -17.25
CA GLN A 39 -1.15 -5.67 -17.49
C GLN A 39 -1.37 -4.93 -16.17
N PHE A 40 -0.34 -4.19 -15.71
CA PHE A 40 -0.39 -3.49 -14.42
C PHE A 40 -1.63 -2.60 -14.26
N ASP A 41 -2.01 -1.86 -15.32
CA ASP A 41 -3.15 -0.94 -15.32
C ASP A 41 -4.47 -1.66 -15.02
N ALA A 42 -4.78 -2.69 -15.81
CA ALA A 42 -6.00 -3.48 -15.63
C ALA A 42 -6.01 -4.29 -14.32
N CYS A 43 -4.84 -4.81 -13.92
CA CYS A 43 -4.71 -5.54 -12.65
C CYS A 43 -4.96 -4.62 -11.45
N GLU A 44 -4.44 -3.40 -11.46
CA GLU A 44 -4.63 -2.45 -10.38
C GLU A 44 -6.10 -2.05 -10.24
N ASP A 45 -6.78 -1.73 -11.34
CA ASP A 45 -8.21 -1.40 -11.32
C ASP A 45 -9.05 -2.58 -10.77
N ALA A 46 -8.80 -3.80 -11.26
CA ALA A 46 -9.51 -4.99 -10.80
C ALA A 46 -9.29 -5.30 -9.32
N VAL A 47 -8.06 -5.10 -8.82
CA VAL A 47 -7.75 -5.28 -7.38
C VAL A 47 -8.50 -4.26 -6.54
N GLN A 48 -8.51 -2.98 -6.93
CA GLN A 48 -9.22 -1.95 -6.17
C GLN A 48 -10.73 -2.23 -6.09
N GLU A 49 -11.33 -2.67 -7.17
CA GLU A 49 -12.73 -3.07 -7.16
C GLU A 49 -12.97 -4.28 -6.26
N ALA A 50 -12.08 -5.29 -6.28
CA ALA A 50 -12.18 -6.43 -5.39
C ALA A 50 -12.02 -6.06 -3.91
N LEU A 51 -11.13 -5.09 -3.60
CA LEU A 51 -10.96 -4.55 -2.25
C LEU A 51 -12.21 -3.80 -1.79
N LEU A 52 -12.86 -3.03 -2.67
CA LEU A 52 -14.14 -2.36 -2.36
C LEU A 52 -15.26 -3.37 -2.07
N ASP A 53 -15.38 -4.42 -2.89
CA ASP A 53 -16.35 -5.49 -2.64
C ASP A 53 -16.10 -6.16 -1.28
N ALA A 54 -14.85 -6.48 -0.97
CA ALA A 54 -14.48 -7.08 0.30
C ALA A 54 -14.76 -6.16 1.49
N ALA A 55 -14.49 -4.86 1.36
CA ALA A 55 -14.75 -3.87 2.41
C ALA A 55 -16.26 -3.75 2.75
N VAL A 56 -17.14 -4.02 1.78
CA VAL A 56 -18.59 -4.05 1.99
C VAL A 56 -19.06 -5.40 2.52
N GLN A 57 -18.58 -6.50 1.92
CA GLN A 57 -19.13 -7.83 2.20
C GLN A 57 -18.60 -8.45 3.50
N TRP A 58 -17.30 -8.31 3.80
CA TRP A 58 -16.68 -9.03 4.92
C TRP A 58 -17.16 -8.56 6.32
N PRO A 59 -17.47 -7.28 6.56
CA PRO A 59 -18.07 -6.88 7.84
C PRO A 59 -19.44 -7.52 8.10
N GLU A 60 -20.22 -7.78 7.04
CA GLU A 60 -21.58 -8.36 7.15
C GLU A 60 -21.57 -9.89 7.12
N GLN A 61 -20.76 -10.50 6.25
CA GLN A 61 -20.79 -11.93 5.97
C GLN A 61 -19.70 -12.72 6.73
N GLY A 62 -18.74 -12.00 7.35
CA GLY A 62 -17.55 -12.57 7.95
C GLY A 62 -16.39 -12.76 6.96
N LEU A 63 -15.19 -12.96 7.50
CA LEU A 63 -14.00 -13.19 6.70
C LEU A 63 -14.07 -14.58 6.05
N PRO A 64 -13.76 -14.71 4.74
CA PRO A 64 -13.61 -16.00 4.10
C PRO A 64 -12.43 -16.80 4.69
N ASP A 65 -12.42 -18.12 4.57
CA ASP A 65 -11.33 -18.98 5.07
C ASP A 65 -9.97 -18.66 4.40
N ASN A 66 -10.01 -18.18 3.16
CA ASN A 66 -8.83 -17.70 2.43
C ASN A 66 -9.08 -16.30 1.83
N PRO A 67 -8.89 -15.22 2.62
CA PRO A 67 -9.15 -13.84 2.17
C PRO A 67 -8.34 -13.44 0.93
N ARG A 68 -7.06 -13.83 0.88
CA ARG A 68 -6.18 -13.58 -0.28
C ARG A 68 -6.69 -14.28 -1.53
N GLY A 69 -7.00 -15.56 -1.44
CA GLY A 69 -7.52 -16.36 -2.57
C GLY A 69 -8.88 -15.82 -3.07
N TRP A 70 -9.73 -15.34 -2.17
CA TRP A 70 -10.99 -14.70 -2.54
C TRP A 70 -10.75 -13.44 -3.38
N LEU A 71 -9.88 -12.54 -2.93
CA LEU A 71 -9.53 -11.30 -3.65
C LEU A 71 -8.92 -11.61 -5.03
N VAL A 72 -8.00 -12.56 -5.11
CA VAL A 72 -7.40 -12.97 -6.39
C VAL A 72 -8.45 -13.51 -7.35
N THR A 73 -9.37 -14.33 -6.87
CA THR A 73 -10.44 -14.91 -7.70
C THR A 73 -11.37 -13.82 -8.24
N VAL A 74 -11.80 -12.89 -7.38
CA VAL A 74 -12.70 -11.80 -7.78
C VAL A 74 -12.00 -10.88 -8.78
N ALA A 75 -10.77 -10.44 -8.48
CA ALA A 75 -10.01 -9.57 -9.37
C ALA A 75 -9.66 -10.26 -10.71
N SER A 76 -9.30 -11.56 -10.70
CA SER A 76 -9.04 -12.32 -11.94
C SER A 76 -10.25 -12.37 -12.87
N ARG A 77 -11.46 -12.58 -12.33
CA ARG A 77 -12.69 -12.55 -13.13
C ARG A 77 -12.86 -11.21 -13.83
N ARG A 78 -12.65 -10.09 -13.12
CA ARG A 78 -12.74 -8.73 -13.68
C ARG A 78 -11.70 -8.47 -14.76
N ILE A 79 -10.46 -8.93 -14.57
CA ILE A 79 -9.40 -8.82 -15.59
C ILE A 79 -9.78 -9.60 -16.85
N ILE A 80 -10.27 -10.83 -16.70
CA ILE A 80 -10.69 -11.66 -17.83
C ILE A 80 -11.82 -10.99 -18.61
N ASP A 81 -12.81 -10.44 -17.92
CA ASP A 81 -13.92 -9.73 -18.57
C ASP A 81 -13.44 -8.46 -19.27
N HIS A 82 -12.50 -7.72 -18.66
CA HIS A 82 -11.86 -6.58 -19.31
C HIS A 82 -11.11 -6.98 -20.59
N ILE A 83 -10.28 -8.03 -20.54
CA ILE A 83 -9.53 -8.56 -21.70
C ILE A 83 -10.51 -8.98 -22.81
N ARG A 84 -11.58 -9.70 -22.48
CA ARG A 84 -12.61 -10.11 -23.43
C ARG A 84 -13.28 -8.91 -24.11
N SER A 85 -13.62 -7.89 -23.32
CA SER A 85 -14.24 -6.65 -23.82
C SER A 85 -13.31 -5.89 -24.77
N GLU A 86 -12.03 -5.74 -24.38
CA GLU A 86 -11.01 -5.10 -25.22
C GLU A 86 -10.79 -5.84 -26.54
N HIS A 87 -10.74 -7.20 -26.49
CA HIS A 87 -10.65 -8.00 -27.71
C HIS A 87 -11.89 -7.89 -28.59
N ALA A 88 -13.09 -7.86 -28.01
CA ALA A 88 -14.33 -7.67 -28.75
C ALA A 88 -14.38 -6.27 -29.39
N ARG A 89 -13.85 -5.24 -28.71
CA ARG A 89 -13.72 -3.89 -29.25
C ARG A 89 -12.74 -3.85 -30.42
N ARG A 90 -11.52 -4.39 -30.25
CA ARG A 90 -10.49 -4.44 -31.30
C ARG A 90 -10.95 -5.22 -32.52
N ARG A 91 -11.64 -6.35 -32.34
CA ARG A 91 -12.24 -7.11 -33.46
C ARG A 91 -13.27 -6.31 -34.27
N ARG A 92 -13.99 -5.41 -33.62
CA ARG A 92 -14.94 -4.50 -34.29
C ARG A 92 -14.22 -3.37 -35.04
N GLU A 93 -13.08 -2.94 -34.54
CA GLU A 93 -12.25 -1.87 -35.08
C GLU A 93 -11.28 -2.39 -36.18
N GLU A 94 -10.81 -3.65 -36.04
CA GLU A 94 -9.85 -4.30 -36.95
C GLU A 94 -10.51 -5.53 -37.59
N SER A 95 -10.68 -5.52 -38.90
CA SER A 95 -11.16 -6.68 -39.68
C SER A 95 -10.15 -7.84 -39.76
N ALA A 96 -9.31 -8.06 -38.78
CA ALA A 96 -8.30 -9.10 -38.80
C ALA A 96 -8.19 -9.85 -37.45
N ALA A 97 -8.18 -11.19 -37.54
CA ALA A 97 -8.16 -12.10 -36.40
C ALA A 97 -6.82 -12.11 -35.66
N VAL A 98 -6.81 -11.65 -34.40
CA VAL A 98 -5.76 -11.98 -33.48
C VAL A 98 -6.26 -13.10 -32.57
N SER A 99 -5.61 -14.25 -32.59
CA SER A 99 -5.92 -15.39 -31.71
C SER A 99 -5.35 -15.15 -30.31
N VAL A 100 -6.22 -15.20 -29.31
CA VAL A 100 -5.82 -15.14 -27.89
C VAL A 100 -5.71 -16.57 -27.36
N PRO A 101 -4.65 -16.94 -26.62
CA PRO A 101 -4.52 -18.24 -25.99
C PRO A 101 -5.71 -18.53 -25.06
N ALA A 102 -6.22 -19.77 -25.08
CA ALA A 102 -7.42 -20.16 -24.33
C ALA A 102 -7.22 -20.10 -22.79
N ASP A 103 -5.99 -20.26 -22.33
CA ASP A 103 -5.59 -20.20 -20.91
C ASP A 103 -5.67 -18.79 -20.30
N ALA A 104 -5.59 -17.73 -21.14
CA ALA A 104 -5.79 -16.35 -20.70
C ALA A 104 -7.22 -16.08 -20.17
N PHE A 105 -8.17 -16.98 -20.45
CA PHE A 105 -9.58 -16.85 -20.06
C PHE A 105 -9.99 -17.68 -18.86
N THR A 106 -9.05 -18.32 -18.16
CA THR A 106 -9.34 -19.16 -16.99
C THR A 106 -8.92 -18.47 -15.71
N ALA A 107 -9.89 -18.24 -14.81
CA ALA A 107 -9.59 -17.75 -13.47
C ALA A 107 -8.88 -18.86 -12.67
N PRO A 108 -7.83 -18.57 -11.89
CA PRO A 108 -7.16 -19.57 -11.06
C PRO A 108 -8.10 -20.08 -9.99
N ALA A 109 -7.95 -21.36 -9.62
CA ALA A 109 -8.61 -21.89 -8.45
C ALA A 109 -7.99 -21.25 -7.18
N PRO A 110 -8.80 -20.98 -6.13
CA PRO A 110 -8.32 -20.35 -4.89
C PRO A 110 -7.17 -21.11 -4.21
N ASP A 111 -7.04 -22.41 -4.48
CA ASP A 111 -6.02 -23.30 -3.89
C ASP A 111 -4.71 -23.34 -4.67
N GLU A 112 -4.70 -23.00 -5.96
CA GLU A 112 -3.48 -22.96 -6.78
C GLU A 112 -2.49 -21.89 -6.32
N GLU A 113 -2.95 -20.84 -5.64
CA GLU A 113 -2.13 -19.73 -5.18
C GLU A 113 -1.49 -19.90 -3.80
N ARG A 114 -1.84 -20.96 -3.06
CA ARG A 114 -1.14 -21.26 -1.79
C ARG A 114 0.36 -21.55 -1.99
N ALA A 115 0.76 -21.94 -3.19
CA ALA A 115 2.16 -22.25 -3.52
C ALA A 115 3.06 -21.04 -3.81
N SER A 116 2.52 -19.88 -4.14
CA SER A 116 3.35 -18.69 -4.43
C SER A 116 3.31 -17.68 -3.28
N GLY A 117 3.95 -18.02 -2.16
CA GLY A 117 4.20 -17.10 -1.03
C GLY A 117 5.17 -15.96 -1.36
N GLN A 118 5.32 -15.61 -2.63
CA GLN A 118 6.22 -14.56 -3.05
C GLN A 118 5.59 -13.19 -2.80
N ASP A 119 6.21 -12.42 -1.90
CA ASP A 119 5.80 -11.06 -1.62
C ASP A 119 6.43 -10.12 -2.65
N ASP A 120 5.64 -9.62 -3.57
CA ASP A 120 6.05 -8.73 -4.66
C ASP A 120 6.04 -7.24 -4.28
N THR A 121 5.81 -6.92 -3.00
CA THR A 121 5.72 -5.54 -2.53
C THR A 121 6.91 -4.68 -2.96
N LEU A 122 8.12 -5.22 -2.89
CA LEU A 122 9.33 -4.48 -3.31
C LEU A 122 9.34 -4.26 -4.84
N THR A 123 8.96 -5.25 -5.63
CA THR A 123 8.87 -5.13 -7.10
C THR A 123 7.82 -4.08 -7.49
N LEU A 124 6.67 -4.08 -6.83
CA LEU A 124 5.63 -3.06 -7.01
C LEU A 124 6.11 -1.67 -6.64
N LEU A 125 6.84 -1.51 -5.52
CA LEU A 125 7.43 -0.24 -5.13
C LEU A 125 8.39 0.29 -6.20
N PHE A 126 9.27 -0.55 -6.75
CA PHE A 126 10.15 -0.16 -7.86
C PHE A 126 9.38 0.26 -9.11
N LEU A 127 8.25 -0.40 -9.40
CA LEU A 127 7.40 -0.04 -10.54
C LEU A 127 6.68 1.30 -10.29
N CYS A 128 6.06 1.49 -9.14
CA CYS A 128 5.35 2.72 -8.76
C CYS A 128 6.29 3.93 -8.62
N CYS A 129 7.54 3.69 -8.24
CA CYS A 129 8.60 4.71 -8.13
C CYS A 129 9.49 4.77 -9.40
N HIS A 130 8.94 4.44 -10.58
CA HIS A 130 9.69 4.48 -11.84
C HIS A 130 10.20 5.90 -12.14
N PRO A 131 11.46 6.08 -12.62
CA PRO A 131 12.05 7.41 -12.88
C PRO A 131 11.31 8.24 -13.90
N SER A 132 10.52 7.64 -14.78
CA SER A 132 9.68 8.35 -15.75
C SER A 132 8.49 9.09 -15.12
N LEU A 133 8.18 8.82 -13.85
CA LEU A 133 7.09 9.45 -13.10
C LEU A 133 7.61 10.64 -12.30
N SER A 134 6.79 11.70 -12.20
CA SER A 134 7.05 12.79 -11.27
C SER A 134 6.83 12.36 -9.82
N PRO A 135 7.51 12.97 -8.82
CA PRO A 135 7.32 12.62 -7.41
C PRO A 135 5.85 12.60 -6.95
N PRO A 136 4.99 13.58 -7.29
CA PRO A 136 3.57 13.49 -6.94
C PRO A 136 2.83 12.30 -7.55
N SER A 137 3.25 11.85 -8.74
CA SER A 137 2.68 10.66 -9.38
C SER A 137 3.18 9.38 -8.74
N GLN A 138 4.46 9.33 -8.35
CA GLN A 138 5.04 8.21 -7.60
C GLN A 138 4.35 8.01 -6.25
N LEU A 139 4.13 9.12 -5.49
CA LEU A 139 3.39 9.07 -4.23
C LEU A 139 1.96 8.54 -4.41
N ALA A 140 1.21 9.14 -5.34
CA ALA A 140 -0.17 8.77 -5.58
C ALA A 140 -0.30 7.29 -6.00
N LEU A 141 0.57 6.83 -6.92
CA LEU A 141 0.55 5.46 -7.40
C LEU A 141 1.01 4.46 -6.33
N THR A 142 2.01 4.81 -5.51
CA THR A 142 2.47 3.97 -4.39
C THR A 142 1.38 3.78 -3.35
N LEU A 143 0.70 4.85 -2.93
CA LEU A 143 -0.40 4.76 -1.99
C LEU A 143 -1.57 3.95 -2.54
N ARG A 144 -1.86 4.09 -3.82
CA ARG A 144 -2.93 3.36 -4.50
C ARG A 144 -2.62 1.87 -4.62
N ALA A 145 -1.52 1.53 -5.29
CA ALA A 145 -1.18 0.18 -5.69
C ALA A 145 -0.57 -0.68 -4.56
N VAL A 146 0.22 -0.06 -3.68
CA VAL A 146 0.95 -0.76 -2.61
C VAL A 146 0.32 -0.50 -1.25
N GLY A 147 -0.19 0.71 -1.02
CA GLY A 147 -0.89 1.09 0.20
C GLY A 147 -2.34 0.61 0.25
N GLY A 148 -2.95 0.28 -0.88
CA GLY A 148 -4.35 -0.15 -0.94
C GLY A 148 -5.35 0.96 -0.62
N LEU A 149 -4.94 2.24 -0.69
CA LEU A 149 -5.83 3.38 -0.43
C LEU A 149 -6.72 3.65 -1.64
N THR A 150 -7.95 4.10 -1.36
CA THR A 150 -8.86 4.57 -2.42
C THR A 150 -8.42 5.92 -2.98
N THR A 151 -8.84 6.24 -4.20
CA THR A 151 -8.56 7.56 -4.81
C THR A 151 -9.09 8.70 -3.93
N ALA A 152 -10.27 8.54 -3.32
CA ALA A 152 -10.86 9.50 -2.41
C ALA A 152 -10.00 9.73 -1.15
N GLN A 153 -9.49 8.65 -0.53
CA GLN A 153 -8.59 8.74 0.62
C GLN A 153 -7.29 9.46 0.27
N ILE A 154 -6.68 9.14 -0.89
CA ILE A 154 -5.46 9.79 -1.36
C ILE A 154 -5.74 11.27 -1.67
N ALA A 155 -6.83 11.58 -2.36
CA ALA A 155 -7.23 12.95 -2.69
C ALA A 155 -7.44 13.80 -1.43
N SER A 156 -8.17 13.26 -0.45
CA SER A 156 -8.35 13.88 0.87
C SER A 156 -7.02 14.11 1.58
N ALA A 157 -6.12 13.12 1.55
CA ALA A 157 -4.81 13.20 2.17
C ALA A 157 -3.92 14.31 1.57
N PHE A 158 -4.04 14.61 0.29
CA PHE A 158 -3.27 15.65 -0.39
C PHE A 158 -4.06 16.93 -0.66
N LEU A 159 -5.27 17.07 -0.11
CA LEU A 159 -6.15 18.23 -0.26
C LEU A 159 -6.35 18.65 -1.72
N VAL A 160 -6.52 17.67 -2.59
CA VAL A 160 -6.82 17.90 -4.01
C VAL A 160 -8.19 17.31 -4.35
N PRO A 161 -8.91 17.86 -5.36
CA PRO A 161 -10.13 17.24 -5.84
C PRO A 161 -9.91 15.79 -6.27
N GLU A 162 -10.86 14.90 -5.97
CA GLU A 162 -10.76 13.46 -6.31
C GLU A 162 -10.55 13.24 -7.82
N ALA A 163 -11.23 14.00 -8.68
CA ALA A 163 -11.05 13.94 -10.13
C ALA A 163 -9.61 14.25 -10.55
N THR A 164 -8.96 15.22 -9.88
CA THR A 164 -7.55 15.57 -10.13
C THR A 164 -6.63 14.41 -9.72
N MET A 165 -6.90 13.77 -8.59
CA MET A 165 -6.12 12.62 -8.14
C MET A 165 -6.32 11.41 -9.05
N ALA A 166 -7.56 11.11 -9.45
CA ALA A 166 -7.89 10.05 -10.41
C ALA A 166 -7.14 10.25 -11.74
N GLN A 167 -7.13 11.48 -12.27
CA GLN A 167 -6.40 11.80 -13.49
C GLN A 167 -4.88 11.64 -13.33
N ARG A 168 -4.32 12.00 -12.17
CA ARG A 168 -2.89 11.82 -11.86
C ARG A 168 -2.51 10.35 -11.84
N ILE A 169 -3.30 9.52 -11.17
CA ILE A 169 -3.10 8.05 -11.09
C ILE A 169 -3.22 7.44 -12.49
N SER A 170 -4.26 7.77 -13.24
CA SER A 170 -4.46 7.27 -14.61
C SER A 170 -3.28 7.61 -15.53
N ARG A 171 -2.82 8.87 -15.52
CA ARG A 171 -1.64 9.28 -16.30
C ARG A 171 -0.37 8.56 -15.87
N ALA A 172 -0.20 8.31 -14.56
CA ALA A 172 0.94 7.54 -14.05
C ALA A 172 0.92 6.11 -14.57
N LYS A 173 -0.23 5.42 -14.53
CA LYS A 173 -0.40 4.07 -15.09
C LYS A 173 -0.12 4.03 -16.58
N GLN A 174 -0.67 4.97 -17.34
CA GLN A 174 -0.41 5.08 -18.79
C GLN A 174 1.07 5.32 -19.07
N ARG A 175 1.74 6.14 -18.26
CA ARG A 175 3.18 6.39 -18.42
C ARG A 175 4.00 5.13 -18.17
N ILE A 176 3.71 4.35 -17.14
CA ILE A 176 4.35 3.04 -16.89
C ILE A 176 4.15 2.12 -18.09
N LYS A 177 2.91 1.99 -18.56
CA LYS A 177 2.57 1.19 -19.76
C LYS A 177 3.38 1.61 -20.98
N ALA A 178 3.51 2.91 -21.24
CA ALA A 178 4.25 3.47 -22.37
C ALA A 178 5.77 3.23 -22.28
N THR A 179 6.33 3.04 -21.08
CA THR A 179 7.75 2.70 -20.90
C THR A 179 8.08 1.25 -21.20
N GLY A 180 7.07 0.38 -21.29
CA GLY A 180 7.26 -1.07 -21.37
C GLY A 180 7.96 -1.65 -20.14
N ALA A 181 7.88 -0.96 -18.99
CA ALA A 181 8.52 -1.41 -17.75
C ALA A 181 8.03 -2.80 -17.34
N ALA A 182 8.92 -3.77 -17.36
CA ALA A 182 8.62 -5.14 -16.96
C ALA A 182 8.44 -5.24 -15.44
N PHE A 183 7.53 -6.11 -15.00
CA PHE A 183 7.30 -6.43 -13.59
C PHE A 183 8.42 -7.31 -13.04
N ARG A 184 9.55 -6.71 -12.74
CA ARG A 184 10.74 -7.36 -12.20
C ARG A 184 11.60 -6.38 -11.41
N LEU A 185 12.47 -6.91 -10.57
CA LEU A 185 13.46 -6.09 -9.86
C LEU A 185 14.39 -5.39 -10.87
N PRO A 186 14.81 -4.15 -10.58
CA PRO A 186 15.79 -3.46 -11.39
C PRO A 186 17.11 -4.26 -11.51
N PRO A 187 17.87 -4.08 -12.59
CA PRO A 187 19.23 -4.61 -12.71
C PRO A 187 20.07 -4.23 -11.48
N GLU A 188 21.01 -5.09 -11.11
CA GLU A 188 21.81 -4.90 -9.88
C GLU A 188 22.51 -3.55 -9.84
N GLY A 189 23.07 -3.11 -10.96
CA GLY A 189 23.77 -1.81 -11.08
C GLY A 189 22.86 -0.58 -10.88
N GLU A 190 21.55 -0.70 -11.11
CA GLU A 190 20.58 0.39 -10.93
C GLU A 190 19.84 0.29 -9.58
N ARG A 191 19.91 -0.86 -8.90
CA ARG A 191 19.06 -1.18 -7.76
C ARG A 191 19.20 -0.19 -6.61
N ALA A 192 20.44 0.23 -6.31
CA ALA A 192 20.71 1.17 -5.23
C ALA A 192 20.07 2.55 -5.51
N ASP A 193 20.24 3.08 -6.73
CA ASP A 193 19.66 4.37 -7.10
C ASP A 193 18.12 4.31 -7.12
N ARG A 194 17.57 3.22 -7.63
CA ARG A 194 16.12 3.00 -7.64
C ARG A 194 15.57 2.85 -6.22
N LEU A 195 16.30 2.17 -5.32
CA LEU A 195 15.92 2.04 -3.91
C LEU A 195 15.90 3.42 -3.22
N ARG A 196 16.86 4.29 -3.47
CA ARG A 196 16.85 5.66 -2.92
C ARG A 196 15.58 6.42 -3.31
N VAL A 197 15.09 6.26 -4.55
CA VAL A 197 13.82 6.87 -4.98
C VAL A 197 12.66 6.29 -4.19
N VAL A 198 12.59 4.98 -4.00
CA VAL A 198 11.56 4.33 -3.17
C VAL A 198 11.58 4.88 -1.74
N LEU A 199 12.76 4.91 -1.11
CA LEU A 199 12.90 5.42 0.26
C LEU A 199 12.52 6.89 0.37
N HIS A 200 12.86 7.71 -0.64
CA HIS A 200 12.44 9.11 -0.70
C HIS A 200 10.93 9.25 -0.79
N VAL A 201 10.26 8.45 -1.62
CA VAL A 201 8.79 8.44 -1.72
C VAL A 201 8.15 8.05 -0.40
N LEU A 202 8.66 7.00 0.27
CA LEU A 202 8.16 6.57 1.58
C LEU A 202 8.36 7.66 2.65
N TYR A 203 9.51 8.35 2.62
CA TYR A 203 9.76 9.49 3.49
C TYR A 203 8.78 10.64 3.24
N LEU A 204 8.49 10.96 1.98
CA LEU A 204 7.53 12.02 1.63
C LEU A 204 6.11 11.67 2.10
N ILE A 205 5.67 10.41 1.95
CA ILE A 205 4.39 9.94 2.48
C ILE A 205 4.34 10.09 4.00
N PHE A 206 5.41 9.70 4.70
CA PHE A 206 5.53 9.85 6.14
C PHE A 206 5.46 11.32 6.56
N ASN A 207 6.21 12.18 5.88
CA ASN A 207 6.27 13.61 6.20
C ASN A 207 4.92 14.30 5.99
N GLU A 208 4.20 13.97 4.91
CA GLU A 208 2.84 14.48 4.67
C GLU A 208 1.86 14.03 5.77
N GLY A 209 2.00 12.80 6.26
CA GLY A 209 1.19 12.31 7.37
C GLY A 209 1.56 12.95 8.71
N TYR A 210 2.83 13.27 8.92
CA TYR A 210 3.36 13.78 10.19
C TYR A 210 3.17 15.29 10.35
N THR A 211 3.34 16.06 9.28
CA THR A 211 3.17 17.51 9.23
C THR A 211 2.21 17.84 8.11
N ALA A 212 0.90 17.64 8.34
CA ALA A 212 -0.08 18.04 7.34
C ALA A 212 0.10 19.53 7.05
N THR A 213 0.54 19.84 5.82
CA THR A 213 0.88 21.22 5.38
C THR A 213 -0.35 22.13 5.31
N SER A 214 -1.57 21.55 5.40
CA SER A 214 -2.84 22.30 5.38
C SER A 214 -4.02 21.38 5.78
N GLY A 215 -5.06 21.96 6.38
CA GLY A 215 -6.28 21.29 6.81
C GLY A 215 -6.53 21.44 8.31
N PRO A 216 -7.75 21.11 8.79
CA PRO A 216 -8.13 21.24 10.20
C PRO A 216 -7.41 20.24 11.11
N GLU A 217 -6.92 19.13 10.59
CA GLU A 217 -6.16 18.14 11.34
C GLU A 217 -4.67 18.23 11.01
N LEU A 218 -3.89 18.57 12.04
CA LEU A 218 -2.43 18.73 11.95
C LEU A 218 -1.68 17.42 11.73
N HIS A 219 -2.38 16.28 11.76
CA HIS A 219 -1.78 14.96 11.68
C HIS A 219 -2.69 13.98 10.94
N ARG A 220 -2.13 13.28 9.95
CA ARG A 220 -2.79 12.20 9.22
C ARG A 220 -2.16 10.87 9.61
N ALA A 221 -2.59 10.33 10.73
CA ALA A 221 -2.06 9.09 11.30
C ALA A 221 -2.06 7.90 10.32
N GLU A 222 -3.01 7.88 9.40
CA GLU A 222 -3.13 6.84 8.38
C GLU A 222 -1.93 6.82 7.42
N LEU A 223 -1.50 7.99 6.92
CA LEU A 223 -0.33 8.08 6.03
C LEU A 223 0.96 7.73 6.75
N THR A 224 1.12 8.20 7.99
CA THR A 224 2.29 7.90 8.83
C THR A 224 2.39 6.41 9.09
N SER A 225 1.29 5.78 9.50
CA SER A 225 1.22 4.35 9.77
C SER A 225 1.49 3.54 8.51
N GLU A 226 0.95 3.97 7.37
CA GLU A 226 1.15 3.30 6.09
C GLU A 226 2.61 3.40 5.62
N ALA A 227 3.24 4.57 5.71
CA ALA A 227 4.66 4.73 5.39
C ALA A 227 5.55 3.82 6.25
N ILE A 228 5.28 3.72 7.55
CA ILE A 228 5.99 2.82 8.46
C ILE A 228 5.76 1.35 8.06
N ARG A 229 4.52 0.96 7.74
CA ARG A 229 4.16 -0.39 7.30
C ARG A 229 4.94 -0.78 6.04
N LEU A 230 4.94 0.08 5.03
CA LEU A 230 5.65 -0.13 3.76
C LEU A 230 7.17 -0.19 3.97
N THR A 231 7.73 0.71 4.79
CA THR A 231 9.16 0.70 5.10
C THR A 231 9.56 -0.58 5.84
N ARG A 232 8.72 -1.10 6.74
CA ARG A 232 8.91 -2.42 7.37
C ARG A 232 8.88 -3.56 6.34
N ALA A 233 8.01 -3.49 5.34
CA ALA A 233 7.98 -4.48 4.26
C ALA A 233 9.28 -4.47 3.45
N VAL A 234 9.79 -3.28 3.09
CA VAL A 234 11.11 -3.14 2.44
C VAL A 234 12.22 -3.70 3.33
N ARG A 235 12.23 -3.40 4.64
CA ARG A 235 13.22 -3.88 5.59
C ARG A 235 13.26 -5.40 5.70
N ARG A 236 12.10 -6.08 5.64
CA ARG A 236 12.05 -7.56 5.63
C ARG A 236 12.72 -8.15 4.39
N ARG A 237 12.66 -7.45 3.26
CA ARG A 237 13.25 -7.88 1.98
C ARG A 237 14.74 -7.54 1.86
N LEU A 238 15.17 -6.47 2.50
CA LEU A 238 16.54 -5.95 2.48
C LEU A 238 17.07 -5.82 3.92
N PRO A 239 17.25 -6.92 4.66
CA PRO A 239 17.60 -6.89 6.07
C PRO A 239 19.00 -6.33 6.35
N GLY A 240 19.93 -6.34 5.37
CA GLY A 240 21.27 -5.79 5.50
C GLY A 240 21.40 -4.32 5.09
N ASP A 241 20.36 -3.70 4.54
CA ASP A 241 20.44 -2.34 4.02
C ASP A 241 20.36 -1.29 5.14
N GLY A 242 21.41 -0.48 5.26
CA GLY A 242 21.54 0.55 6.30
C GLY A 242 20.64 1.76 6.07
N GLU A 243 20.36 2.16 4.82
CA GLU A 243 19.50 3.30 4.51
C GLU A 243 18.03 2.96 4.85
N VAL A 244 17.59 1.74 4.52
CA VAL A 244 16.26 1.25 4.90
C VAL A 244 16.10 1.20 6.43
N ALA A 245 17.14 0.71 7.14
CA ALA A 245 17.12 0.67 8.60
C ALA A 245 17.08 2.08 9.22
N GLY A 246 17.88 3.00 8.67
CA GLY A 246 17.95 4.40 9.10
C GLY A 246 16.62 5.13 8.89
N LEU A 247 15.99 4.96 7.73
CA LEU A 247 14.68 5.55 7.45
C LEU A 247 13.61 5.01 8.39
N LEU A 248 13.56 3.70 8.62
CA LEU A 248 12.60 3.11 9.55
C LEU A 248 12.80 3.61 10.98
N ALA A 249 14.06 3.70 11.43
CA ALA A 249 14.39 4.23 12.75
C ALA A 249 13.95 5.71 12.89
N LEU A 250 14.22 6.53 11.88
CA LEU A 250 13.78 7.92 11.83
C LEU A 250 12.25 8.03 11.97
N MET A 251 11.50 7.26 11.18
CA MET A 251 10.04 7.26 11.24
C MET A 251 9.53 6.85 12.63
N LEU A 252 10.05 5.75 13.19
CA LEU A 252 9.61 5.24 14.49
C LEU A 252 9.94 6.20 15.64
N LEU A 253 11.14 6.78 15.65
CA LEU A 253 11.54 7.76 16.68
C LEU A 253 10.73 9.06 16.58
N THR A 254 10.41 9.48 15.36
CA THR A 254 9.60 10.67 15.11
C THR A 254 8.15 10.42 15.56
N GLU A 255 7.58 9.28 15.23
CA GLU A 255 6.22 8.89 15.64
C GLU A 255 6.13 8.72 17.17
N ALA A 256 7.12 8.13 17.81
CA ALA A 256 7.16 7.99 19.28
C ALA A 256 7.16 9.34 20.02
N ARG A 257 7.62 10.41 19.37
CA ARG A 257 7.60 11.78 19.94
C ARG A 257 6.28 12.52 19.72
N ARG A 258 5.38 11.98 18.92
CA ARG A 258 4.09 12.61 18.59
C ARG A 258 3.28 13.00 19.82
N PRO A 259 3.04 12.11 20.81
CA PRO A 259 2.25 12.46 21.99
C PRO A 259 2.83 13.64 22.79
N ALA A 260 4.17 13.80 22.80
CA ALA A 260 4.82 14.92 23.48
C ALA A 260 4.74 16.25 22.74
N ARG A 261 4.30 16.25 21.49
CA ARG A 261 4.18 17.45 20.64
C ARG A 261 2.76 17.97 20.54
N THR A 262 1.74 17.16 20.83
CA THR A 262 0.34 17.55 20.83
C THR A 262 -0.15 17.79 22.23
N GLY A 263 -0.79 18.94 22.47
CA GLY A 263 -1.48 19.21 23.73
C GLY A 263 -2.77 18.41 23.87
N PRO A 264 -3.43 18.45 25.05
CA PRO A 264 -4.72 17.78 25.28
C PRO A 264 -5.85 18.23 24.32
N ASP A 265 -5.70 19.41 23.74
CA ASP A 265 -6.59 20.05 22.78
C ASP A 265 -6.25 19.73 21.32
N GLY A 266 -5.28 18.84 21.06
CA GLY A 266 -4.80 18.48 19.73
C GLY A 266 -3.90 19.54 19.08
N GLY A 267 -3.69 20.68 19.71
CA GLY A 267 -2.80 21.76 19.26
C GLY A 267 -1.31 21.45 19.48
N TRP A 268 -0.43 22.14 18.73
CA TRP A 268 1.03 22.02 18.92
C TRP A 268 1.46 22.52 20.29
N SER A 269 2.11 21.67 21.08
CA SER A 269 2.80 22.05 22.29
C SER A 269 4.10 22.79 21.95
N ARG A 270 4.23 24.06 22.38
CA ARG A 270 5.47 24.85 22.22
C ARG A 270 6.57 24.31 23.13
N SER A 271 7.81 24.36 22.62
CA SER A 271 9.00 23.98 23.35
C SER A 271 9.26 24.93 24.47
N PRO A 272 9.03 25.27 25.53
CA PRO A 272 9.50 24.75 26.80
C PRO A 272 8.43 24.00 27.64
N SER A 273 7.19 23.99 27.19
CA SER A 273 6.09 23.32 27.90
C SER A 273 5.97 21.81 27.63
N ARG A 274 6.85 21.22 26.81
CA ARG A 274 6.94 19.77 26.61
C ARG A 274 7.54 19.10 27.83
N THR A 275 6.70 18.58 28.68
CA THR A 275 7.14 17.72 29.79
C THR A 275 7.49 16.34 29.27
N ALA A 276 8.63 15.81 29.71
CA ALA A 276 9.08 14.44 29.40
C ALA A 276 8.10 13.35 29.88
N ALA A 277 7.05 13.74 30.62
CA ALA A 277 6.02 12.85 31.15
C ALA A 277 5.03 12.31 30.12
N CYS A 278 4.93 12.90 28.92
CA CYS A 278 4.04 12.41 27.83
C CYS A 278 4.71 11.40 26.89
N GLY A 279 5.97 11.06 27.07
CA GLY A 279 6.63 9.96 26.38
C GLY A 279 6.23 8.63 27.03
N THR A 280 5.80 7.64 26.24
CA THR A 280 5.60 6.28 26.70
C THR A 280 6.84 5.81 27.45
N GLY A 281 6.73 5.66 28.77
CA GLY A 281 7.83 5.33 29.66
C GLY A 281 8.52 4.02 29.28
N GLY A 282 9.77 4.11 28.90
CA GLY A 282 10.57 2.90 28.67
C GLY A 282 12.04 3.12 28.34
N SER A 283 12.48 4.29 27.91
CA SER A 283 13.84 4.42 27.38
C SER A 283 14.67 5.63 27.81
N SER A 284 14.23 6.42 28.77
CA SER A 284 14.91 7.68 29.17
C SER A 284 15.90 7.57 30.31
N ARG A 285 16.26 6.39 30.81
CA ARG A 285 17.15 6.26 32.02
C ARG A 285 18.62 6.02 31.69
N ARG A 286 19.11 6.21 30.48
CA ARG A 286 20.54 6.01 30.16
C ARG A 286 21.29 7.18 29.53
N ALA A 287 20.71 8.37 29.53
CA ALA A 287 21.39 9.53 28.91
C ALA A 287 21.97 10.55 29.91
N SER A 288 21.96 10.30 31.20
CA SER A 288 22.39 11.29 32.23
C SER A 288 23.70 10.96 32.95
N SER A 289 24.60 10.16 32.38
CA SER A 289 25.90 9.86 33.02
C SER A 289 27.13 10.14 32.15
N TRP A 290 27.08 11.22 31.34
CA TRP A 290 28.30 11.76 30.72
C TRP A 290 28.38 13.26 30.99
N SER A 291 28.78 13.60 32.24
CA SER A 291 29.31 14.90 32.59
C SER A 291 30.74 14.70 33.12
N ALA A 292 31.67 15.19 32.36
CA ALA A 292 32.98 15.73 32.63
C ALA A 292 33.62 15.47 34.00
N THR A 293 34.81 14.98 33.97
CA THR A 293 35.83 15.29 34.98
C THR A 293 37.17 15.58 34.29
N PRO A 294 37.96 16.47 34.85
CA PRO A 294 38.84 17.46 34.20
C PRO A 294 40.07 16.91 33.53
#